data_5bef3d3d978ff1603ce89b2b5ead2e91
#
_entry.id   5bef3d3d978ff1603ce89b2b5ead2e91
#
_cell.length_a   1.000
_cell.length_b   1.000
_cell.length_c   1.000
_cell.angle_alpha   90.00
_cell.angle_beta   90.00
_cell.angle_gamma   90.00
#
_symmetry.space_group_name_H-M   'P 1'
#
loop_
_entity.id
_entity.type
_entity.pdbx_description
1 polymer ?
#
loop_
_entity_poly.entity_id
_entity_poly.type
_entity_poly.pdbx_seq_one_letter_code
_entity_poly.pdbx_strand_id
1 'polypeptide(L)'
;MIKKIPVAQLRPGMYVSDLNCDWIPHHDYQKQGRIPDQATIDKIRARGITEVYIDPARGLDVPHAVTAVEIDRQNQQRLEKAAELKPDQQARTSVQEELRKAHKLHDEARGLVGNVLKDVKIGRTIDIDSFDQLADGMVDSVLRNHNALACLGRIREKDNYLLEHSINLAVLMGIFAKSLQIDRDTMHQAVVGAMLHDIGKVMVPDHVLHKPGKLNDDEFAIMRQHVVFSRELLKQTPGVGELTIKVAAQHHERIDGSGYPDGLHDCDICREGKMCAIADVYDAITADRVYHKGLPPTMALKKLLEWSGTHLDEKLVHRFIRSMGIYPVGTLVKLKSGKLAVVLENSDSDQRSPVVKVIYHATSKRYLPVEIIDLSKPSVQDEIEHAVDADKWNIRLNDFLG
;
A
#
# COMPACT_ATOMS: atom_id res chain seq x y z
N MET A 1 24.61 15.61 5.75
CA MET A 1 23.78 14.96 4.71
C MET A 1 23.43 13.56 5.20
N ILE A 2 22.15 13.21 5.19
CA ILE A 2 21.65 11.91 5.67
C ILE A 2 22.22 10.79 4.81
N LYS A 3 22.63 9.67 5.43
CA LYS A 3 23.23 8.50 4.78
C LYS A 3 22.51 7.22 5.20
N LYS A 4 22.39 6.25 4.29
CA LYS A 4 21.87 4.93 4.57
C LYS A 4 23.02 3.97 4.89
N ILE A 5 22.88 3.22 5.97
CA ILE A 5 23.88 2.23 6.40
C ILE A 5 23.22 0.91 6.82
N PRO A 6 23.89 -0.24 6.66
CA PRO A 6 23.49 -1.48 7.31
C PRO A 6 23.52 -1.34 8.84
N VAL A 7 22.57 -1.97 9.54
CA VAL A 7 22.55 -2.01 11.02
C VAL A 7 23.83 -2.63 11.58
N ALA A 8 24.51 -3.52 10.83
CA ALA A 8 25.82 -4.05 11.20
C ALA A 8 26.92 -3.01 11.39
N GLN A 9 26.79 -1.83 10.75
CA GLN A 9 27.71 -0.68 10.87
C GLN A 9 27.27 0.34 11.91
N LEU A 10 26.08 0.16 12.50
CA LEU A 10 25.57 1.08 13.53
C LEU A 10 26.42 0.95 14.80
N ARG A 11 26.74 2.10 15.42
CA ARG A 11 27.55 2.18 16.62
C ARG A 11 26.96 3.17 17.63
N PRO A 12 27.20 2.97 18.94
CA PRO A 12 26.87 3.97 19.96
C PRO A 12 27.46 5.33 19.59
N GLY A 13 26.69 6.40 19.80
CA GLY A 13 27.07 7.77 19.43
C GLY A 13 26.61 8.22 18.05
N MET A 14 26.17 7.32 17.16
CA MET A 14 25.51 7.68 15.91
C MET A 14 24.11 8.23 16.16
N TYR A 15 23.63 9.09 15.26
CA TYR A 15 22.27 9.59 15.29
C TYR A 15 21.45 8.97 14.14
N VAL A 16 20.49 8.15 14.50
CA VAL A 16 19.51 7.60 13.54
C VAL A 16 18.49 8.68 13.21
N SER A 17 18.33 9.02 11.94
CA SER A 17 17.32 9.96 11.42
C SER A 17 16.05 9.25 10.97
N ASP A 18 16.13 7.97 10.55
CA ASP A 18 15.02 7.11 10.20
C ASP A 18 15.42 5.64 10.35
N LEU A 19 14.60 4.85 11.02
CA LEU A 19 14.80 3.41 11.17
C LEU A 19 14.47 2.61 9.92
N ASN A 20 13.89 3.25 8.89
CA ASN A 20 13.49 2.59 7.65
C ASN A 20 12.59 1.34 7.87
N CYS A 21 11.64 1.43 8.81
CA CYS A 21 10.85 0.32 9.31
C CYS A 21 9.33 0.51 9.13
N ASP A 22 8.88 1.38 8.22
CA ASP A 22 7.45 1.64 7.99
C ASP A 22 6.68 0.41 7.48
N TRP A 23 7.37 -0.62 7.03
CA TRP A 23 6.81 -1.92 6.68
C TRP A 23 6.37 -2.74 7.90
N ILE A 24 6.77 -2.35 9.14
CA ILE A 24 6.30 -2.95 10.39
C ILE A 24 5.10 -2.11 10.89
N PRO A 25 3.86 -2.63 10.84
CA PRO A 25 2.70 -1.87 11.30
C PRO A 25 2.73 -1.72 12.83
N HIS A 26 2.11 -0.63 13.33
CA HIS A 26 1.86 -0.37 14.76
C HIS A 26 3.10 -0.32 15.69
N HIS A 27 4.31 -0.15 15.16
CA HIS A 27 5.53 -0.16 15.98
C HIS A 27 5.69 1.11 16.84
N ASP A 28 6.20 0.96 18.07
CA ASP A 28 6.55 2.05 19.00
C ASP A 28 8.03 2.45 18.91
N TYR A 29 8.57 2.59 17.70
CA TYR A 29 9.97 3.00 17.59
C TYR A 29 10.08 4.49 17.50
N GLN A 30 10.87 5.07 18.39
CA GLN A 30 11.36 6.41 18.20
C GLN A 30 12.21 6.39 16.93
N LYS A 31 11.60 6.81 15.80
CA LYS A 31 12.21 6.75 14.45
C LYS A 31 13.54 7.52 14.38
N GLN A 32 13.79 8.42 15.33
CA GLN A 32 14.97 9.28 15.37
C GLN A 32 15.56 9.30 16.77
N GLY A 33 16.88 9.30 16.87
CA GLY A 33 17.56 9.40 18.14
C GLY A 33 19.04 9.05 18.07
N ARG A 34 19.79 9.50 19.11
CA ARG A 34 21.18 9.06 19.29
C ARG A 34 21.17 7.65 19.85
N ILE A 35 21.98 6.76 19.29
CA ILE A 35 22.19 5.41 19.80
C ILE A 35 23.03 5.47 21.07
N PRO A 36 22.48 5.13 22.24
CA PRO A 36 23.19 5.25 23.52
C PRO A 36 24.20 4.12 23.73
N ASP A 37 23.83 2.88 23.34
CA ASP A 37 24.55 1.66 23.70
C ASP A 37 24.35 0.52 22.67
N GLN A 38 25.08 -0.57 22.87
CA GLN A 38 24.99 -1.77 22.05
C GLN A 38 23.62 -2.47 22.20
N ALA A 39 23.00 -2.45 23.38
CA ALA A 39 21.72 -3.10 23.63
C ALA A 39 20.59 -2.49 22.74
N THR A 40 20.67 -1.18 22.48
CA THR A 40 19.76 -0.49 21.55
C THR A 40 19.94 -1.01 20.11
N ILE A 41 21.16 -1.24 19.66
CA ILE A 41 21.47 -1.80 18.34
C ILE A 41 20.93 -3.23 18.22
N ASP A 42 21.15 -4.03 19.26
CA ASP A 42 20.69 -5.43 19.29
C ASP A 42 19.15 -5.51 19.26
N LYS A 43 18.45 -4.58 19.93
CA LYS A 43 17.00 -4.45 19.82
C LYS A 43 16.54 -4.08 18.40
N ILE A 44 17.23 -3.15 17.72
CA ILE A 44 16.93 -2.79 16.33
C ILE A 44 17.09 -4.01 15.42
N ARG A 45 18.19 -4.76 15.59
CA ARG A 45 18.48 -5.97 14.81
C ARG A 45 17.46 -7.08 15.06
N ALA A 46 17.09 -7.32 16.32
CA ALA A 46 16.11 -8.35 16.71
C ALA A 46 14.71 -8.12 16.11
N ARG A 47 14.44 -6.92 15.62
CA ARG A 47 13.20 -6.54 14.95
C ARG A 47 13.24 -6.73 13.43
N GLY A 48 14.29 -7.35 12.89
CA GLY A 48 14.45 -7.56 11.46
C GLY A 48 14.88 -6.31 10.68
N ILE A 49 15.19 -5.19 11.35
CA ILE A 49 15.66 -3.97 10.68
C ILE A 49 17.11 -4.20 10.23
N THR A 50 17.33 -4.18 8.92
CA THR A 50 18.64 -4.48 8.31
C THR A 50 19.42 -3.21 7.96
N GLU A 51 18.72 -2.11 7.67
CA GLU A 51 19.29 -0.83 7.23
C GLU A 51 18.59 0.35 7.89
N VAL A 52 19.35 1.39 8.18
CA VAL A 52 18.85 2.62 8.82
C VAL A 52 19.45 3.86 8.15
N TYR A 53 18.77 5.01 8.29
CA TYR A 53 19.32 6.29 7.90
C TYR A 53 19.94 6.99 9.09
N ILE A 54 21.19 7.48 8.94
CA ILE A 54 21.91 8.24 9.95
C ILE A 54 22.09 9.71 9.53
N ASP A 55 22.17 10.60 10.53
CA ASP A 55 22.53 11.99 10.33
C ASP A 55 23.93 12.27 10.90
N PRO A 56 24.98 12.32 10.05
CA PRO A 56 26.34 12.62 10.49
C PRO A 56 26.54 14.02 11.09
N ALA A 57 25.63 14.96 10.83
CA ALA A 57 25.71 16.29 11.46
C ALA A 57 25.32 16.25 12.95
N ARG A 58 24.66 15.18 13.41
CA ARG A 58 24.19 15.01 14.79
C ARG A 58 24.87 13.88 15.55
N GLY A 59 25.69 13.07 14.89
CA GLY A 59 26.36 11.91 15.46
C GLY A 59 27.59 11.47 14.67
N LEU A 60 28.09 10.26 14.94
CA LEU A 60 29.23 9.67 14.22
C LEU A 60 28.85 9.38 12.76
N ASP A 61 29.82 9.53 11.86
CA ASP A 61 29.67 9.25 10.43
C ASP A 61 30.20 7.86 10.04
N VAL A 62 29.71 7.34 8.91
CA VAL A 62 30.28 6.21 8.18
C VAL A 62 30.83 6.74 6.86
N PRO A 63 32.14 6.81 6.69
CA PRO A 63 32.76 7.20 5.41
C PRO A 63 32.23 6.30 4.27
N HIS A 64 32.03 6.88 3.11
CA HIS A 64 31.58 6.18 1.89
C HIS A 64 30.17 5.55 1.91
N ALA A 65 29.37 5.76 2.97
CA ALA A 65 27.98 5.36 2.98
C ALA A 65 27.16 6.16 1.96
N VAL A 66 26.20 5.48 1.30
CA VAL A 66 25.36 6.08 0.26
C VAL A 66 24.43 7.12 0.87
N THR A 67 24.29 8.28 0.22
CA THR A 67 23.42 9.34 0.70
C THR A 67 21.95 9.06 0.40
N ALA A 68 21.05 9.60 1.22
CA ALA A 68 19.60 9.49 1.00
C ALA A 68 19.19 10.06 -0.37
N VAL A 69 19.87 11.11 -0.84
CA VAL A 69 19.63 11.70 -2.19
C VAL A 69 19.99 10.70 -3.30
N GLU A 70 21.11 10.01 -3.15
CA GLU A 70 21.54 9.02 -4.13
C GLU A 70 20.61 7.79 -4.12
N ILE A 71 20.15 7.34 -2.95
CA ILE A 71 19.14 6.27 -2.83
C ILE A 71 17.83 6.68 -3.52
N ASP A 72 17.35 7.91 -3.29
CA ASP A 72 16.13 8.39 -3.95
C ASP A 72 16.30 8.44 -5.48
N ARG A 73 17.47 8.88 -5.96
CA ARG A 73 17.80 8.86 -7.40
C ARG A 73 17.79 7.45 -7.99
N GLN A 74 18.41 6.49 -7.29
CA GLN A 74 18.43 5.09 -7.72
C GLN A 74 17.03 4.48 -7.74
N ASN A 75 16.23 4.74 -6.71
CA ASN A 75 14.85 4.26 -6.66
C ASN A 75 13.98 4.93 -7.73
N GLN A 76 14.21 6.20 -8.06
CA GLN A 76 13.54 6.87 -9.18
C GLN A 76 13.87 6.18 -10.52
N GLN A 77 15.14 5.85 -10.77
CA GLN A 77 15.54 5.13 -11.97
C GLN A 77 14.94 3.71 -12.04
N ARG A 78 14.89 2.99 -10.91
CA ARG A 78 14.25 1.67 -10.84
C ARG A 78 12.74 1.77 -11.09
N LEU A 79 12.08 2.81 -10.57
CA LEU A 79 10.67 3.07 -10.81
C LEU A 79 10.40 3.32 -12.29
N GLU A 80 11.19 4.17 -12.93
CA GLU A 80 11.10 4.48 -14.37
C GLU A 80 11.34 3.25 -15.24
N LYS A 81 12.34 2.45 -14.90
CA LYS A 81 12.62 1.18 -15.61
C LYS A 81 11.47 0.17 -15.48
N ALA A 82 10.84 0.09 -14.30
CA ALA A 82 9.67 -0.77 -14.11
C ALA A 82 8.49 -0.35 -14.99
N ALA A 83 8.39 0.94 -15.32
CA ALA A 83 7.34 1.50 -16.17
C ALA A 83 7.56 1.33 -17.68
N GLU A 84 8.77 1.03 -18.14
CA GLU A 84 9.08 0.87 -19.58
C GLU A 84 8.44 -0.38 -20.21
N LEU A 85 7.98 -1.32 -19.38
CA LEU A 85 7.30 -2.51 -19.83
C LEU A 85 5.83 -2.19 -20.12
N LYS A 86 5.35 -2.47 -21.34
CA LYS A 86 3.95 -2.22 -21.74
C LYS A 86 2.98 -2.96 -20.81
N PRO A 87 1.84 -2.36 -20.44
CA PRO A 87 0.76 -3.04 -19.73
C PRO A 87 0.26 -4.25 -20.54
N ASP A 88 -0.06 -5.34 -19.85
CA ASP A 88 -0.41 -6.60 -20.52
C ASP A 88 -1.87 -6.66 -21.00
N GLN A 89 -2.76 -5.75 -20.57
CA GLN A 89 -4.19 -5.79 -20.94
C GLN A 89 -4.80 -4.39 -20.99
N GLN A 90 -5.51 -4.10 -22.09
CA GLN A 90 -6.28 -2.87 -22.26
C GLN A 90 -7.60 -2.89 -21.47
N ALA A 91 -8.04 -1.73 -20.99
CA ALA A 91 -9.36 -1.56 -20.40
C ALA A 91 -10.45 -1.85 -21.45
N ARG A 92 -11.51 -2.58 -21.04
CA ARG A 92 -12.63 -2.95 -21.93
C ARG A 92 -13.73 -1.90 -21.98
N THR A 93 -13.79 -1.02 -20.97
CA THR A 93 -14.79 0.04 -20.82
C THR A 93 -14.09 1.30 -20.32
N SER A 94 -14.70 2.46 -20.53
CA SER A 94 -14.19 3.71 -19.94
C SER A 94 -14.34 3.73 -18.41
N VAL A 95 -13.48 4.52 -17.72
CA VAL A 95 -13.60 4.73 -16.26
C VAL A 95 -14.99 5.27 -15.90
N GLN A 96 -15.51 6.20 -16.69
CA GLN A 96 -16.82 6.82 -16.43
C GLN A 96 -17.98 5.83 -16.46
N GLU A 97 -17.97 4.90 -17.41
CA GLU A 97 -18.99 3.84 -17.50
C GLU A 97 -18.90 2.85 -16.35
N GLU A 98 -17.67 2.48 -15.95
CA GLU A 98 -17.46 1.52 -14.88
C GLU A 98 -17.66 2.12 -13.48
N LEU A 99 -17.42 3.44 -13.31
CA LEU A 99 -17.43 4.11 -12.01
C LEU A 99 -18.76 3.93 -11.25
N ARG A 100 -19.91 3.97 -11.97
CA ARG A 100 -21.23 3.76 -11.33
C ARG A 100 -21.37 2.37 -10.72
N LYS A 101 -20.86 1.32 -11.40
CA LYS A 101 -20.86 -0.06 -10.91
C LYS A 101 -19.87 -0.22 -9.77
N ALA A 102 -18.70 0.39 -9.90
CA ALA A 102 -17.66 0.40 -8.88
C ALA A 102 -18.16 1.05 -7.58
N HIS A 103 -18.90 2.17 -7.65
CA HIS A 103 -19.53 2.78 -6.46
C HIS A 103 -20.48 1.82 -5.75
N LYS A 104 -21.37 1.15 -6.50
CA LYS A 104 -22.31 0.19 -5.91
C LYS A 104 -21.57 -0.94 -5.20
N LEU A 105 -20.55 -1.53 -5.85
CA LEU A 105 -19.72 -2.59 -5.27
C LEU A 105 -18.98 -2.10 -4.01
N HIS A 106 -18.46 -0.88 -4.03
CA HIS A 106 -17.77 -0.30 -2.89
C HIS A 106 -18.71 -0.09 -1.69
N ASP A 107 -19.94 0.39 -1.93
CA ASP A 107 -20.95 0.57 -0.88
C ASP A 107 -21.43 -0.77 -0.32
N GLU A 108 -21.63 -1.79 -1.18
CA GLU A 108 -21.93 -3.15 -0.76
C GLU A 108 -20.79 -3.74 0.09
N ALA A 109 -19.53 -3.54 -0.32
CA ALA A 109 -18.37 -3.97 0.42
C ALA A 109 -18.30 -3.31 1.82
N ARG A 110 -18.57 -2.00 1.91
CA ARG A 110 -18.63 -1.28 3.19
C ARG A 110 -19.68 -1.86 4.12
N GLY A 111 -20.86 -2.15 3.61
CA GLY A 111 -21.94 -2.79 4.37
C GLY A 111 -21.53 -4.18 4.87
N LEU A 112 -21.03 -5.02 3.98
CA LEU A 112 -20.69 -6.42 4.28
C LEU A 112 -19.51 -6.52 5.27
N VAL A 113 -18.40 -5.84 5.01
CA VAL A 113 -17.22 -5.84 5.90
C VAL A 113 -17.57 -5.22 7.25
N GLY A 114 -18.33 -4.12 7.27
CA GLY A 114 -18.77 -3.49 8.51
C GLY A 114 -19.69 -4.37 9.37
N ASN A 115 -20.53 -5.19 8.74
CA ASN A 115 -21.42 -6.12 9.44
C ASN A 115 -20.65 -7.33 9.97
N VAL A 116 -19.77 -7.94 9.15
CA VAL A 116 -19.01 -9.14 9.60
C VAL A 116 -18.10 -8.82 10.78
N LEU A 117 -17.47 -7.65 10.83
CA LEU A 117 -16.66 -7.23 11.97
C LEU A 117 -17.49 -7.21 13.28
N LYS A 118 -18.76 -6.75 13.21
CA LYS A 118 -19.69 -6.74 14.37
C LYS A 118 -20.15 -8.16 14.72
N ASP A 119 -20.51 -8.95 13.72
CA ASP A 119 -21.02 -10.30 13.90
C ASP A 119 -19.98 -11.24 14.50
N VAL A 120 -18.75 -11.21 14.00
CA VAL A 120 -17.65 -12.00 14.57
C VAL A 120 -17.32 -11.58 16.00
N LYS A 121 -17.39 -10.27 16.34
CA LYS A 121 -17.17 -9.77 17.71
C LYS A 121 -18.19 -10.37 18.72
N ILE A 122 -19.38 -10.73 18.26
CA ILE A 122 -20.42 -11.36 19.09
C ILE A 122 -20.52 -12.88 18.88
N GLY A 123 -19.53 -13.49 18.24
CA GLY A 123 -19.42 -14.94 18.05
C GLY A 123 -20.30 -15.54 16.94
N ARG A 124 -20.79 -14.72 16.00
CA ARG A 124 -21.49 -15.22 14.81
C ARG A 124 -20.50 -15.67 13.74
N THR A 125 -20.94 -16.59 12.90
CA THR A 125 -20.19 -17.11 11.75
C THR A 125 -20.15 -16.10 10.62
N ILE A 126 -19.09 -16.18 9.78
CA ILE A 126 -18.94 -15.38 8.57
C ILE A 126 -19.86 -15.94 7.49
N ASP A 127 -20.66 -15.08 6.85
CA ASP A 127 -21.43 -15.42 5.66
C ASP A 127 -20.53 -15.35 4.42
N ILE A 128 -19.85 -16.46 4.11
CA ILE A 128 -18.87 -16.50 3.02
C ILE A 128 -19.53 -16.32 1.64
N ASP A 129 -20.76 -16.79 1.44
CA ASP A 129 -21.45 -16.71 0.15
C ASP A 129 -21.64 -15.24 -0.28
N SER A 130 -21.91 -14.35 0.67
CA SER A 130 -22.00 -12.90 0.40
C SER A 130 -20.65 -12.30 0.02
N PHE A 131 -19.54 -12.76 0.63
CA PHE A 131 -18.19 -12.34 0.24
C PHE A 131 -17.79 -12.84 -1.14
N ASP A 132 -18.16 -14.08 -1.48
CA ASP A 132 -17.91 -14.67 -2.79
C ASP A 132 -18.65 -13.90 -3.90
N GLN A 133 -19.92 -13.57 -3.71
CA GLN A 133 -20.68 -12.74 -4.66
C GLN A 133 -20.08 -11.35 -4.85
N LEU A 134 -19.66 -10.70 -3.77
CA LEU A 134 -19.02 -9.40 -3.81
C LEU A 134 -17.67 -9.48 -4.54
N ALA A 135 -16.85 -10.49 -4.23
CA ALA A 135 -15.55 -10.71 -4.86
C ALA A 135 -15.69 -10.95 -6.37
N ASP A 136 -16.68 -11.72 -6.81
CA ASP A 136 -17.00 -11.90 -8.23
C ASP A 136 -17.29 -10.57 -8.92
N GLY A 137 -18.10 -9.74 -8.29
CA GLY A 137 -18.39 -8.38 -8.79
C GLY A 137 -17.16 -7.51 -8.89
N MET A 138 -16.27 -7.53 -7.86
CA MET A 138 -15.02 -6.78 -7.84
C MET A 138 -14.03 -7.28 -8.90
N VAL A 139 -13.87 -8.60 -9.04
CA VAL A 139 -13.04 -9.21 -10.08
C VAL A 139 -13.52 -8.81 -11.48
N ASP A 140 -14.82 -8.88 -11.73
CA ASP A 140 -15.40 -8.45 -13.01
C ASP A 140 -15.16 -6.96 -13.29
N SER A 141 -15.32 -6.09 -12.28
CA SER A 141 -15.05 -4.66 -12.40
C SER A 141 -13.57 -4.38 -12.71
N VAL A 142 -12.65 -5.05 -12.00
CA VAL A 142 -11.20 -4.96 -12.26
C VAL A 142 -10.86 -5.43 -13.67
N LEU A 143 -11.47 -6.51 -14.15
CA LEU A 143 -11.23 -7.02 -15.50
C LEU A 143 -11.77 -6.07 -16.58
N ARG A 144 -12.89 -5.37 -16.33
CA ARG A 144 -13.42 -4.35 -17.26
C ARG A 144 -12.60 -3.08 -17.24
N ASN A 145 -12.48 -2.42 -16.10
CA ASN A 145 -11.58 -1.26 -15.92
C ASN A 145 -11.21 -1.08 -14.44
N HIS A 146 -10.01 -1.49 -14.07
CA HIS A 146 -9.50 -1.45 -12.70
C HIS A 146 -9.34 -0.01 -12.15
N ASN A 147 -9.20 1.00 -13.01
CA ASN A 147 -9.01 2.38 -12.57
C ASN A 147 -10.24 2.92 -11.82
N ALA A 148 -11.46 2.44 -12.15
CA ALA A 148 -12.68 2.86 -11.47
C ALA A 148 -12.68 2.50 -9.98
N LEU A 149 -12.38 1.25 -9.63
CA LEU A 149 -12.22 0.83 -8.23
C LEU A 149 -11.00 1.47 -7.56
N ALA A 150 -9.90 1.65 -8.30
CA ALA A 150 -8.71 2.33 -7.79
C ALA A 150 -8.99 3.79 -7.40
N CYS A 151 -9.84 4.53 -8.16
CA CYS A 151 -10.30 5.88 -7.79
C CYS A 151 -11.02 5.86 -6.43
N LEU A 152 -11.96 4.94 -6.24
CA LEU A 152 -12.76 4.84 -5.01
C LEU A 152 -11.91 4.47 -3.79
N GLY A 153 -10.95 3.58 -3.94
CA GLY A 153 -10.01 3.21 -2.88
C GLY A 153 -9.14 4.37 -2.37
N ARG A 154 -9.11 5.51 -3.10
CA ARG A 154 -8.45 6.74 -2.64
C ARG A 154 -9.36 7.66 -1.82
N ILE A 155 -10.68 7.46 -1.89
CA ILE A 155 -11.69 8.22 -1.16
C ILE A 155 -11.94 7.50 0.16
N ARG A 156 -11.28 7.93 1.26
CA ARG A 156 -11.34 7.24 2.55
C ARG A 156 -11.95 8.12 3.64
N GLU A 157 -12.73 7.48 4.50
CA GLU A 157 -13.20 8.08 5.76
C GLU A 157 -12.25 7.72 6.89
N LYS A 158 -11.74 8.73 7.61
CA LYS A 158 -10.75 8.54 8.69
C LYS A 158 -11.26 7.67 9.84
N ASP A 159 -12.56 7.73 10.12
CA ASP A 159 -13.17 7.04 11.27
C ASP A 159 -13.39 5.54 11.02
N ASN A 160 -13.30 5.06 9.77
CA ASN A 160 -13.56 3.67 9.37
C ASN A 160 -12.31 2.97 8.80
N TYR A 161 -11.12 3.29 9.34
CA TYR A 161 -9.83 2.86 8.77
C TYR A 161 -9.76 1.35 8.48
N LEU A 162 -10.14 0.47 9.43
CA LEU A 162 -10.06 -0.98 9.25
C LEU A 162 -10.93 -1.47 8.09
N LEU A 163 -12.14 -0.94 7.99
CA LEU A 163 -13.08 -1.27 6.91
C LEU A 163 -12.56 -0.81 5.55
N GLU A 164 -12.16 0.46 5.44
CA GLU A 164 -11.64 1.04 4.18
C GLU A 164 -10.36 0.34 3.73
N HIS A 165 -9.50 -0.02 4.68
CA HIS A 165 -8.27 -0.78 4.43
C HIS A 165 -8.58 -2.16 3.82
N SER A 166 -9.47 -2.94 4.41
CA SER A 166 -9.84 -4.26 3.91
C SER A 166 -10.41 -4.23 2.49
N ILE A 167 -11.28 -3.25 2.20
CA ILE A 167 -11.86 -3.08 0.86
C ILE A 167 -10.79 -2.68 -0.15
N ASN A 168 -9.95 -1.70 0.21
CA ASN A 168 -8.92 -1.23 -0.70
C ASN A 168 -7.85 -2.29 -0.97
N LEU A 169 -7.50 -3.08 0.05
CA LEU A 169 -6.58 -4.20 -0.14
C LEU A 169 -7.15 -5.25 -1.12
N ALA A 170 -8.45 -5.56 -1.04
CA ALA A 170 -9.11 -6.44 -2.00
C ALA A 170 -9.05 -5.89 -3.43
N VAL A 171 -9.27 -4.59 -3.62
CA VAL A 171 -9.11 -3.90 -4.92
C VAL A 171 -7.68 -4.01 -5.42
N LEU A 172 -6.69 -3.69 -4.58
CA LEU A 172 -5.27 -3.77 -4.93
C LEU A 172 -4.86 -5.20 -5.31
N MET A 173 -5.35 -6.20 -4.58
CA MET A 173 -5.12 -7.62 -4.91
C MET A 173 -5.72 -8.00 -6.25
N GLY A 174 -6.93 -7.56 -6.56
CA GLY A 174 -7.55 -7.78 -7.87
C GLY A 174 -6.73 -7.16 -9.00
N ILE A 175 -6.32 -5.89 -8.86
CA ILE A 175 -5.46 -5.19 -9.83
C ILE A 175 -4.13 -5.93 -10.03
N PHE A 176 -3.52 -6.35 -8.94
CA PHE A 176 -2.25 -7.05 -8.96
C PHE A 176 -2.37 -8.43 -9.63
N ALA A 177 -3.40 -9.20 -9.29
CA ALA A 177 -3.68 -10.51 -9.88
C ALA A 177 -3.94 -10.40 -11.39
N LYS A 178 -4.72 -9.40 -11.84
CA LYS A 178 -4.93 -9.10 -13.26
C LYS A 178 -3.60 -8.86 -13.98
N SER A 179 -2.70 -8.07 -13.39
CA SER A 179 -1.40 -7.75 -14.01
C SER A 179 -0.47 -8.97 -14.15
N LEU A 180 -0.67 -9.97 -13.32
CA LEU A 180 0.07 -11.25 -13.35
C LEU A 180 -0.64 -12.31 -14.20
N GLN A 181 -1.79 -11.97 -14.81
CA GLN A 181 -2.62 -12.89 -15.60
C GLN A 181 -3.03 -14.15 -14.81
N ILE A 182 -3.28 -13.95 -13.52
CA ILE A 182 -3.75 -15.02 -12.64
C ILE A 182 -5.17 -15.42 -13.09
N ASP A 183 -5.46 -16.72 -13.07
CA ASP A 183 -6.77 -17.24 -13.39
C ASP A 183 -7.86 -16.67 -12.45
N ARG A 184 -9.12 -16.69 -12.94
CA ARG A 184 -10.25 -16.07 -12.25
C ARG A 184 -10.50 -16.65 -10.87
N ASP A 185 -10.39 -17.96 -10.70
CA ASP A 185 -10.70 -18.64 -9.44
C ASP A 185 -9.65 -18.31 -8.37
N THR A 186 -8.38 -18.33 -8.75
CA THR A 186 -7.27 -17.90 -7.89
C THR A 186 -7.39 -16.40 -7.54
N MET A 187 -7.73 -15.55 -8.52
CA MET A 187 -7.94 -14.12 -8.30
C MET A 187 -9.10 -13.87 -7.34
N HIS A 188 -10.21 -14.59 -7.48
CA HIS A 188 -11.36 -14.52 -6.59
C HIS A 188 -10.97 -14.87 -5.15
N GLN A 189 -10.34 -16.02 -4.91
CA GLN A 189 -9.91 -16.44 -3.58
C GLN A 189 -8.92 -15.44 -2.95
N ALA A 190 -8.02 -14.86 -3.76
CA ALA A 190 -7.07 -13.85 -3.28
C ALA A 190 -7.79 -12.54 -2.87
N VAL A 191 -8.82 -12.12 -3.60
CA VAL A 191 -9.65 -10.96 -3.28
C VAL A 191 -10.43 -11.17 -1.99
N VAL A 192 -11.08 -12.34 -1.81
CA VAL A 192 -11.77 -12.70 -0.56
C VAL A 192 -10.80 -12.74 0.61
N GLY A 193 -9.62 -13.36 0.42
CA GLY A 193 -8.58 -13.42 1.45
C GLY A 193 -8.10 -12.03 1.89
N ALA A 194 -7.95 -11.11 0.94
CA ALA A 194 -7.59 -9.73 1.23
C ALA A 194 -8.71 -8.98 1.97
N MET A 195 -9.99 -9.18 1.62
CA MET A 195 -11.11 -8.58 2.38
C MET A 195 -11.16 -9.04 3.83
N LEU A 196 -10.80 -10.30 4.09
CA LEU A 196 -10.94 -10.94 5.41
C LEU A 196 -9.61 -11.06 6.17
N HIS A 197 -8.48 -10.56 5.63
CA HIS A 197 -7.15 -10.74 6.23
C HIS A 197 -7.06 -10.29 7.68
N ASP A 198 -7.74 -9.21 8.01
CA ASP A 198 -7.73 -8.51 9.29
C ASP A 198 -8.95 -8.82 10.18
N ILE A 199 -9.79 -9.78 9.82
CA ILE A 199 -11.01 -10.09 10.57
C ILE A 199 -10.71 -10.45 12.03
N GLY A 200 -9.57 -11.04 12.31
CA GLY A 200 -9.10 -11.38 13.64
C GLY A 200 -8.79 -10.19 14.55
N LYS A 201 -8.69 -8.96 14.00
CA LYS A 201 -8.49 -7.75 14.81
C LYS A 201 -9.63 -7.51 15.82
N VAL A 202 -10.83 -8.01 15.54
CA VAL A 202 -11.97 -7.91 16.46
C VAL A 202 -11.76 -8.72 17.76
N MET A 203 -10.83 -9.69 17.75
CA MET A 203 -10.46 -10.50 18.90
C MET A 203 -9.31 -9.90 19.72
N VAL A 204 -8.65 -8.87 19.20
CA VAL A 204 -7.60 -8.15 19.92
C VAL A 204 -8.27 -7.28 21.02
N PRO A 205 -7.74 -7.27 22.27
CA PRO A 205 -8.30 -6.45 23.33
C PRO A 205 -8.41 -4.97 22.95
N ASP A 206 -9.55 -4.34 23.24
CA ASP A 206 -9.86 -2.97 22.83
C ASP A 206 -8.80 -1.95 23.27
N HIS A 207 -8.17 -2.14 24.44
CA HIS A 207 -7.11 -1.25 24.96
C HIS A 207 -5.81 -1.32 24.14
N VAL A 208 -5.59 -2.40 23.40
CA VAL A 208 -4.46 -2.55 22.45
C VAL A 208 -4.88 -2.07 21.06
N LEU A 209 -6.04 -2.55 20.57
CA LEU A 209 -6.54 -2.24 19.24
C LEU A 209 -6.78 -0.74 19.01
N HIS A 210 -7.36 -0.07 20.01
CA HIS A 210 -7.74 1.35 19.95
C HIS A 210 -6.79 2.25 20.77
N LYS A 211 -5.60 1.75 21.11
CA LYS A 211 -4.63 2.56 21.86
C LYS A 211 -4.32 3.87 21.14
N PRO A 212 -4.53 5.03 21.78
CA PRO A 212 -4.15 6.30 21.19
C PRO A 212 -2.62 6.47 21.25
N GLY A 213 -1.94 6.02 20.21
CA GLY A 213 -0.49 6.06 20.11
C GLY A 213 0.12 4.73 19.68
N LYS A 214 1.41 4.59 19.94
CA LYS A 214 2.18 3.43 19.53
C LYS A 214 2.10 2.29 20.54
N LEU A 215 2.22 1.06 20.07
CA LEU A 215 2.24 -0.14 20.91
C LEU A 215 3.67 -0.40 21.44
N ASN A 216 3.79 -0.77 22.71
CA ASN A 216 5.03 -1.33 23.24
C ASN A 216 5.23 -2.78 22.75
N ASP A 217 6.36 -3.41 23.10
CA ASP A 217 6.70 -4.76 22.60
C ASP A 217 5.67 -5.83 23.03
N ASP A 218 5.14 -5.75 24.26
CA ASP A 218 4.12 -6.68 24.75
C ASP A 218 2.78 -6.47 24.05
N GLU A 219 2.35 -5.23 23.91
CA GLU A 219 1.13 -4.87 23.18
C GLU A 219 1.23 -5.22 21.68
N PHE A 220 2.41 -5.07 21.10
CA PHE A 220 2.65 -5.48 19.72
C PHE A 220 2.60 -7.01 19.58
N ALA A 221 3.11 -7.76 20.57
CA ALA A 221 2.96 -9.21 20.59
C ALA A 221 1.49 -9.65 20.63
N ILE A 222 0.65 -8.94 21.40
CA ILE A 222 -0.81 -9.16 21.44
C ILE A 222 -1.43 -8.79 20.07
N MET A 223 -1.06 -7.64 19.51
CA MET A 223 -1.57 -7.19 18.21
C MET A 223 -1.28 -8.21 17.10
N ARG A 224 -0.09 -8.80 17.05
CA ARG A 224 0.27 -9.82 16.04
C ARG A 224 -0.63 -11.05 16.05
N GLN A 225 -1.31 -11.34 17.17
CA GLN A 225 -2.24 -12.46 17.26
C GLN A 225 -3.45 -12.32 16.34
N HIS A 226 -3.76 -11.11 15.82
CA HIS A 226 -4.88 -10.95 14.88
C HIS A 226 -4.73 -11.87 13.65
N VAL A 227 -3.52 -12.11 13.19
CA VAL A 227 -3.26 -13.00 12.04
C VAL A 227 -3.64 -14.45 12.37
N VAL A 228 -3.26 -14.89 13.57
CA VAL A 228 -3.64 -16.23 14.06
C VAL A 228 -5.17 -16.33 14.23
N PHE A 229 -5.78 -15.30 14.80
CA PHE A 229 -7.24 -15.24 14.95
C PHE A 229 -7.96 -15.23 13.61
N SER A 230 -7.47 -14.44 12.61
CA SER A 230 -8.03 -14.47 11.25
C SER A 230 -7.95 -15.87 10.65
N ARG A 231 -6.78 -16.51 10.73
CA ARG A 231 -6.55 -17.87 10.23
C ARG A 231 -7.52 -18.89 10.85
N GLU A 232 -7.67 -18.87 12.16
CA GLU A 232 -8.55 -19.82 12.86
C GLU A 232 -10.04 -19.56 12.58
N LEU A 233 -10.47 -18.30 12.52
CA LEU A 233 -11.84 -17.94 12.15
C LEU A 233 -12.17 -18.42 10.73
N LEU A 234 -11.28 -18.20 9.77
CA LEU A 234 -11.48 -18.62 8.38
C LEU A 234 -11.46 -20.14 8.23
N LYS A 235 -10.60 -20.88 8.95
CA LYS A 235 -10.61 -22.35 8.95
C LYS A 235 -11.91 -22.93 9.49
N GLN A 236 -12.54 -22.26 10.44
CA GLN A 236 -13.82 -22.70 11.05
C GLN A 236 -15.03 -22.28 10.22
N THR A 237 -14.86 -21.45 9.19
CA THR A 237 -15.94 -20.98 8.33
C THR A 237 -16.12 -21.96 7.16
N PRO A 238 -17.28 -22.67 7.05
CA PRO A 238 -17.53 -23.57 5.94
C PRO A 238 -17.51 -22.82 4.58
N GLY A 239 -16.95 -23.43 3.56
CA GLY A 239 -16.89 -22.86 2.21
C GLY A 239 -15.66 -22.00 1.93
N VAL A 240 -14.88 -21.61 2.93
CA VAL A 240 -13.67 -20.82 2.72
C VAL A 240 -12.57 -21.68 2.06
N GLY A 241 -12.05 -21.19 0.93
CA GLY A 241 -10.97 -21.84 0.18
C GLY A 241 -9.62 -21.80 0.90
N GLU A 242 -8.78 -22.82 0.67
CA GLU A 242 -7.43 -22.90 1.28
C GLU A 242 -6.56 -21.68 0.93
N LEU A 243 -6.64 -21.17 -0.31
CA LEU A 243 -5.87 -20.03 -0.74
C LEU A 243 -6.31 -18.74 0.01
N THR A 244 -7.62 -18.56 0.21
CA THR A 244 -8.17 -17.45 1.01
C THR A 244 -7.56 -17.44 2.42
N ILE A 245 -7.49 -18.62 3.07
CA ILE A 245 -6.87 -18.76 4.39
C ILE A 245 -5.37 -18.42 4.34
N LYS A 246 -4.64 -18.91 3.32
CA LYS A 246 -3.21 -18.62 3.17
C LYS A 246 -2.94 -17.13 2.97
N VAL A 247 -3.72 -16.45 2.12
CA VAL A 247 -3.59 -15.02 1.90
C VAL A 247 -3.76 -14.25 3.21
N ALA A 248 -4.82 -14.55 3.97
CA ALA A 248 -5.06 -13.91 5.27
C ALA A 248 -4.00 -14.26 6.32
N ALA A 249 -3.45 -15.49 6.31
CA ALA A 249 -2.46 -15.91 7.29
C ALA A 249 -1.03 -15.42 7.01
N GLN A 250 -0.71 -15.05 5.76
CA GLN A 250 0.66 -14.77 5.32
C GLN A 250 0.93 -13.30 4.98
N HIS A 251 -0.07 -12.40 5.10
CA HIS A 251 0.07 -11.01 4.69
C HIS A 251 1.14 -10.22 5.50
N HIS A 252 1.52 -10.71 6.67
CA HIS A 252 2.60 -10.14 7.47
C HIS A 252 3.88 -10.97 7.46
N GLU A 253 3.95 -12.04 6.67
CA GLU A 253 5.20 -12.76 6.45
C GLU A 253 6.16 -11.93 5.59
N ARG A 254 7.45 -12.20 5.75
CA ARG A 254 8.55 -11.52 5.03
C ARG A 254 9.49 -12.58 4.48
N ILE A 255 9.98 -12.38 3.25
CA ILE A 255 10.79 -13.41 2.55
C ILE A 255 12.07 -13.79 3.27
N ASP A 256 12.57 -12.95 4.17
CA ASP A 256 13.74 -13.20 5.02
C ASP A 256 13.42 -13.93 6.34
N GLY A 257 12.17 -14.30 6.59
CA GLY A 257 11.73 -14.96 7.82
C GLY A 257 11.53 -14.02 9.02
N SER A 258 11.68 -12.70 8.85
CA SER A 258 11.46 -11.71 9.91
C SER A 258 9.98 -11.39 10.13
N GLY A 259 9.08 -11.95 9.33
CA GLY A 259 7.64 -11.76 9.41
C GLY A 259 6.97 -12.53 10.55
N TYR A 260 5.65 -12.55 10.56
CA TYR A 260 4.81 -13.27 11.51
C TYR A 260 3.50 -13.72 10.84
N PRO A 261 2.76 -14.71 11.38
CA PRO A 261 2.91 -15.33 12.69
C PRO A 261 3.93 -16.48 12.72
N ASP A 262 4.21 -17.12 11.59
CA ASP A 262 4.96 -18.38 11.55
C ASP A 262 6.44 -18.19 11.19
N GLY A 263 6.86 -16.97 10.78
CA GLY A 263 8.26 -16.66 10.41
C GLY A 263 8.70 -17.40 9.13
N LEU A 264 7.81 -17.50 8.16
CA LEU A 264 8.05 -18.23 6.92
C LEU A 264 9.09 -17.54 6.06
N HIS A 265 9.94 -18.36 5.41
CA HIS A 265 10.88 -17.89 4.40
C HIS A 265 10.27 -17.90 3.00
N ASP A 266 10.94 -17.27 2.04
CA ASP A 266 10.47 -17.06 0.66
C ASP A 266 9.76 -18.26 0.03
N CYS A 267 10.39 -19.46 0.09
CA CYS A 267 9.83 -20.68 -0.54
C CYS A 267 8.55 -21.19 0.14
N ASP A 268 8.30 -20.82 1.40
CA ASP A 268 7.18 -21.32 2.21
C ASP A 268 5.96 -20.37 2.16
N ILE A 269 6.18 -19.13 1.69
CA ILE A 269 5.11 -18.15 1.50
C ILE A 269 4.51 -18.32 0.10
N CYS A 270 3.19 -18.56 0.00
CA CYS A 270 2.56 -18.66 -1.30
C CYS A 270 2.63 -17.31 -2.07
N ARG A 271 2.56 -17.38 -3.40
CA ARG A 271 2.65 -16.19 -4.27
C ARG A 271 1.62 -15.12 -3.87
N GLU A 272 0.39 -15.52 -3.63
CA GLU A 272 -0.72 -14.63 -3.28
C GLU A 272 -0.55 -14.04 -1.87
N GLY A 273 0.07 -14.77 -0.95
CA GLY A 273 0.49 -14.26 0.37
C GLY A 273 1.56 -13.16 0.25
N LYS A 274 2.58 -13.36 -0.60
CA LYS A 274 3.59 -12.33 -0.91
C LYS A 274 2.96 -11.11 -1.60
N MET A 275 2.00 -11.33 -2.50
CA MET A 275 1.25 -10.24 -3.16
C MET A 275 0.47 -9.44 -2.13
N CYS A 276 -0.22 -10.11 -1.21
CA CYS A 276 -0.98 -9.47 -0.13
C CYS A 276 -0.05 -8.65 0.78
N ALA A 277 1.11 -9.18 1.15
CA ALA A 277 2.10 -8.47 1.95
C ALA A 277 2.59 -7.17 1.30
N ILE A 278 2.79 -7.16 -0.03
CA ILE A 278 3.19 -5.96 -0.79
C ILE A 278 2.05 -4.95 -0.83
N ALA A 279 0.84 -5.39 -1.16
CA ALA A 279 -0.33 -4.53 -1.27
C ALA A 279 -0.75 -3.94 0.09
N ASP A 280 -0.68 -4.73 1.17
CA ASP A 280 -0.97 -4.31 2.54
C ASP A 280 0.01 -3.21 3.00
N VAL A 281 1.31 -3.42 2.82
CA VAL A 281 2.33 -2.41 3.13
C VAL A 281 2.08 -1.13 2.34
N TYR A 282 1.80 -1.23 1.03
CA TYR A 282 1.51 -0.05 0.19
C TYR A 282 0.29 0.70 0.70
N ASP A 283 -0.81 -0.01 0.99
CA ASP A 283 -2.03 0.60 1.50
C ASP A 283 -1.80 1.27 2.86
N ALA A 284 -1.12 0.58 3.75
CA ALA A 284 -0.82 1.05 5.10
C ALA A 284 0.01 2.34 5.12
N ILE A 285 1.03 2.45 4.25
CA ILE A 285 1.90 3.65 4.22
C ILE A 285 1.31 4.81 3.40
N THR A 286 0.32 4.55 2.53
CA THR A 286 -0.37 5.62 1.77
C THR A 286 -1.62 6.14 2.46
N ALA A 287 -2.12 5.47 3.48
CA ALA A 287 -3.31 5.86 4.21
C ALA A 287 -3.03 6.93 5.27
N ASP A 288 -3.89 7.96 5.34
CA ASP A 288 -3.92 8.86 6.48
C ASP A 288 -4.45 8.12 7.70
N ARG A 289 -3.70 8.16 8.80
CA ARG A 289 -4.11 7.62 10.09
C ARG A 289 -4.15 8.75 11.12
N VAL A 290 -4.85 8.54 12.23
CA VAL A 290 -5.01 9.56 13.30
C VAL A 290 -3.66 10.17 13.71
N TYR A 291 -2.59 9.39 13.71
CA TYR A 291 -1.25 9.78 14.18
C TYR A 291 -0.17 9.80 13.10
N HIS A 292 -0.54 9.49 11.85
CA HIS A 292 0.42 9.42 10.74
C HIS A 292 -0.25 9.85 9.45
N LYS A 293 0.40 10.78 8.76
CA LYS A 293 0.00 11.16 7.42
C LYS A 293 0.54 10.16 6.41
N GLY A 294 -0.32 9.72 5.49
CA GLY A 294 0.06 8.81 4.41
C GLY A 294 1.11 9.43 3.48
N LEU A 295 1.99 8.59 2.98
CA LEU A 295 2.94 8.99 1.95
C LEU A 295 2.22 9.23 0.61
N PRO A 296 2.68 10.18 -0.21
CA PRO A 296 2.26 10.25 -1.61
C PRO A 296 2.49 8.90 -2.31
N PRO A 297 1.57 8.46 -3.20
CA PRO A 297 1.64 7.13 -3.84
C PRO A 297 2.99 6.82 -4.49
N THR A 298 3.57 7.77 -5.22
CA THR A 298 4.89 7.63 -5.86
C THR A 298 6.02 7.41 -4.84
N MET A 299 5.95 8.05 -3.67
CA MET A 299 6.91 7.84 -2.60
C MET A 299 6.76 6.46 -1.96
N ALA A 300 5.52 6.00 -1.81
CA ALA A 300 5.23 4.65 -1.31
C ALA A 300 5.81 3.58 -2.25
N LEU A 301 5.67 3.73 -3.58
CA LEU A 301 6.29 2.82 -4.54
C LEU A 301 7.82 2.80 -4.43
N LYS A 302 8.47 3.94 -4.20
CA LYS A 302 9.92 4.00 -3.94
C LYS A 302 10.31 3.27 -2.66
N LYS A 303 9.48 3.36 -1.60
CA LYS A 303 9.71 2.61 -0.35
C LYS A 303 9.58 1.10 -0.57
N LEU A 304 8.60 0.63 -1.34
CA LEU A 304 8.51 -0.78 -1.70
C LEU A 304 9.78 -1.28 -2.44
N LEU A 305 10.33 -0.47 -3.37
CA LEU A 305 11.60 -0.78 -4.03
C LEU A 305 12.77 -0.85 -3.04
N GLU A 306 12.77 -0.02 -2.02
CA GLU A 306 13.81 0.00 -1.00
C GLU A 306 13.81 -1.27 -0.13
N TRP A 307 12.63 -1.82 0.14
CA TRP A 307 12.45 -3.05 0.95
C TRP A 307 12.44 -4.33 0.10
N SER A 308 12.46 -4.21 -1.22
CA SER A 308 12.48 -5.36 -2.14
C SER A 308 13.81 -6.11 -2.09
N GLY A 309 13.75 -7.44 -2.20
CA GLY A 309 14.91 -8.33 -2.12
C GLY A 309 15.36 -8.67 -0.71
N THR A 310 14.88 -7.94 0.32
CA THR A 310 15.08 -8.25 1.74
C THR A 310 13.79 -8.73 2.40
N HIS A 311 12.81 -7.86 2.49
CA HIS A 311 11.53 -8.14 3.17
C HIS A 311 10.43 -8.54 2.20
N LEU A 312 10.46 -7.97 0.98
CA LEU A 312 9.44 -8.17 -0.06
C LEU A 312 10.08 -8.82 -1.30
N ASP A 313 9.31 -9.68 -1.99
CA ASP A 313 9.75 -10.29 -3.25
C ASP A 313 9.97 -9.22 -4.32
N GLU A 314 11.21 -9.14 -4.82
CA GLU A 314 11.62 -8.08 -5.77
C GLU A 314 10.86 -8.16 -7.10
N LYS A 315 10.62 -9.37 -7.60
CA LYS A 315 9.91 -9.55 -8.87
C LYS A 315 8.45 -9.13 -8.74
N LEU A 316 7.82 -9.48 -7.62
CA LEU A 316 6.44 -9.09 -7.34
C LEU A 316 6.32 -7.59 -7.08
N VAL A 317 7.27 -6.96 -6.37
CA VAL A 317 7.30 -5.49 -6.21
C VAL A 317 7.37 -4.78 -7.56
N HIS A 318 8.23 -5.22 -8.48
CA HIS A 318 8.29 -4.65 -9.83
C HIS A 318 6.97 -4.83 -10.60
N ARG A 319 6.33 -5.99 -10.46
CA ARG A 319 5.01 -6.24 -11.07
C ARG A 319 3.91 -5.39 -10.46
N PHE A 320 3.93 -5.21 -9.13
CA PHE A 320 2.99 -4.32 -8.43
C PHE A 320 3.14 -2.87 -8.90
N ILE A 321 4.36 -2.35 -8.98
CA ILE A 321 4.64 -1.01 -9.50
C ILE A 321 4.08 -0.86 -10.92
N ARG A 322 4.31 -1.86 -11.77
CA ARG A 322 3.77 -1.85 -13.13
C ARG A 322 2.24 -1.83 -13.16
N SER A 323 1.58 -2.57 -12.26
CA SER A 323 0.11 -2.60 -12.18
C SER A 323 -0.49 -1.29 -11.70
N MET A 324 0.22 -0.57 -10.83
CA MET A 324 -0.22 0.71 -10.26
C MET A 324 0.14 1.92 -11.13
N GLY A 325 1.11 1.76 -12.05
CA GLY A 325 1.73 2.87 -12.78
C GLY A 325 2.67 3.71 -11.91
N ILE A 326 3.57 4.48 -12.54
CA ILE A 326 4.49 5.39 -11.82
C ILE A 326 3.77 6.55 -11.14
N TYR A 327 2.63 6.95 -11.69
CA TYR A 327 1.72 7.92 -11.11
C TYR A 327 0.38 7.22 -10.82
N PRO A 328 0.26 6.50 -9.70
CA PRO A 328 -0.98 5.79 -9.37
C PRO A 328 -2.19 6.71 -9.41
N VAL A 329 -3.36 6.13 -9.72
CA VAL A 329 -4.64 6.85 -9.69
C VAL A 329 -4.80 7.61 -8.37
N GLY A 330 -5.26 8.86 -8.43
CA GLY A 330 -5.37 9.78 -7.30
C GLY A 330 -4.09 10.54 -6.95
N THR A 331 -2.99 10.34 -7.69
CA THR A 331 -1.77 11.16 -7.51
C THR A 331 -2.00 12.57 -8.04
N LEU A 332 -1.65 13.59 -7.23
CA LEU A 332 -1.53 14.96 -7.72
C LEU A 332 -0.19 15.14 -8.42
N VAL A 333 -0.23 15.65 -9.66
CA VAL A 333 0.95 15.88 -10.48
C VAL A 333 1.02 17.33 -10.93
N LYS A 334 2.23 17.85 -11.10
CA LYS A 334 2.49 19.13 -11.75
C LYS A 334 2.87 18.87 -13.19
N LEU A 335 2.22 19.57 -14.10
CA LEU A 335 2.52 19.54 -15.54
C LEU A 335 3.57 20.59 -15.90
N LYS A 336 4.29 20.41 -17.02
CA LYS A 336 5.27 21.38 -17.53
C LYS A 336 4.66 22.74 -17.81
N SER A 337 3.36 22.81 -18.16
CA SER A 337 2.61 24.06 -18.30
C SER A 337 2.37 24.82 -16.99
N GLY A 338 2.77 24.27 -15.84
CA GLY A 338 2.52 24.84 -14.52
C GLY A 338 1.12 24.56 -13.95
N LYS A 339 0.32 23.73 -14.62
CA LYS A 339 -0.97 23.25 -14.11
C LYS A 339 -0.77 22.11 -13.12
N LEU A 340 -1.68 21.97 -12.15
CA LEU A 340 -1.79 20.78 -11.28
C LEU A 340 -2.98 19.96 -11.72
N ALA A 341 -2.78 18.66 -11.78
CA ALA A 341 -3.79 17.72 -12.24
C ALA A 341 -3.79 16.45 -11.37
N VAL A 342 -4.96 15.80 -11.26
CA VAL A 342 -5.11 14.51 -10.57
C VAL A 342 -5.13 13.40 -11.59
N VAL A 343 -4.36 12.34 -11.38
CA VAL A 343 -4.36 11.15 -12.24
C VAL A 343 -5.67 10.40 -12.05
N LEU A 344 -6.40 10.18 -13.15
CA LEU A 344 -7.67 9.43 -13.17
C LEU A 344 -7.51 8.01 -13.70
N GLU A 345 -6.67 7.84 -14.71
CA GLU A 345 -6.53 6.57 -15.41
C GLU A 345 -5.10 6.39 -15.89
N ASN A 346 -4.54 5.21 -15.67
CA ASN A 346 -3.23 4.86 -16.21
C ASN A 346 -3.35 4.60 -17.72
N SER A 347 -2.36 5.06 -18.49
CA SER A 347 -2.29 4.78 -19.92
C SER A 347 -1.82 3.36 -20.19
N ASP A 348 -2.52 2.66 -21.08
CA ASP A 348 -2.13 1.33 -21.55
C ASP A 348 -0.91 1.37 -22.51
N SER A 349 -0.57 2.55 -23.04
CA SER A 349 0.54 2.70 -24.01
C SER A 349 1.83 3.22 -23.36
N ASP A 350 1.69 4.17 -22.43
CA ASP A 350 2.82 4.80 -21.74
C ASP A 350 2.42 5.24 -20.32
N GLN A 351 2.98 4.61 -19.31
CA GLN A 351 2.70 4.90 -17.91
C GLN A 351 3.16 6.30 -17.44
N ARG A 352 3.93 7.02 -18.27
CA ARG A 352 4.34 8.41 -18.02
C ARG A 352 3.29 9.42 -18.49
N SER A 353 2.34 8.97 -19.31
CA SER A 353 1.35 9.81 -19.99
C SER A 353 -0.09 9.36 -19.64
N PRO A 354 -0.50 9.42 -18.35
CA PRO A 354 -1.83 9.01 -17.90
C PRO A 354 -2.92 10.00 -18.36
N VAL A 355 -4.19 9.60 -18.18
CA VAL A 355 -5.31 10.53 -18.24
C VAL A 355 -5.39 11.30 -16.92
N VAL A 356 -5.44 12.62 -17.00
CA VAL A 356 -5.40 13.51 -15.84
C VAL A 356 -6.58 14.50 -15.85
N LYS A 357 -7.05 14.85 -14.65
CA LYS A 357 -8.05 15.91 -14.41
C LYS A 357 -7.31 17.17 -13.96
N VAL A 358 -7.21 18.17 -14.83
CA VAL A 358 -6.62 19.48 -14.51
C VAL A 358 -7.55 20.24 -13.59
N ILE A 359 -7.03 20.78 -12.49
CA ILE A 359 -7.86 21.41 -11.43
C ILE A 359 -7.32 22.75 -10.94
N TYR A 360 -6.02 23.02 -11.08
CA TYR A 360 -5.38 24.16 -10.43
C TYR A 360 -4.21 24.69 -11.25
N HIS A 361 -3.87 25.97 -11.09
CA HIS A 361 -2.70 26.59 -11.72
C HIS A 361 -1.69 27.02 -10.64
N ALA A 362 -0.51 26.41 -10.64
CA ALA A 362 0.49 26.58 -9.60
C ALA A 362 1.01 28.03 -9.46
N THR A 363 1.27 28.71 -10.57
CA THR A 363 1.81 30.10 -10.56
C THR A 363 0.76 31.11 -10.13
N SER A 364 -0.47 31.03 -10.69
CA SER A 364 -1.55 31.97 -10.35
C SER A 364 -2.29 31.62 -9.06
N LYS A 365 -1.98 30.45 -8.45
CA LYS A 365 -2.56 29.95 -7.19
C LYS A 365 -4.10 29.98 -7.18
N ARG A 366 -4.74 29.49 -8.25
CA ARG A 366 -6.21 29.47 -8.38
C ARG A 366 -6.70 28.18 -9.00
N TYR A 367 -7.91 27.78 -8.63
CA TYR A 367 -8.62 26.68 -9.30
C TYR A 367 -8.92 27.04 -10.74
N LEU A 368 -8.87 26.04 -11.60
CA LEU A 368 -9.25 26.12 -13.01
C LEU A 368 -10.59 25.41 -13.23
N PRO A 369 -11.32 25.74 -14.30
CA PRO A 369 -12.37 24.86 -14.79
C PRO A 369 -11.81 23.46 -15.00
N VAL A 370 -12.55 22.45 -14.51
CA VAL A 370 -12.12 21.06 -14.59
C VAL A 370 -12.05 20.62 -16.06
N GLU A 371 -10.90 20.11 -16.47
CA GLU A 371 -10.64 19.58 -17.81
C GLU A 371 -9.97 18.21 -17.69
N ILE A 372 -10.45 17.22 -18.44
CA ILE A 372 -9.85 15.89 -18.52
C ILE A 372 -8.96 15.84 -19.76
N ILE A 373 -7.68 15.56 -19.56
CA ILE A 373 -6.67 15.52 -20.62
C ILE A 373 -6.03 14.13 -20.62
N ASP A 374 -5.99 13.49 -21.77
CA ASP A 374 -5.25 12.27 -22.03
C ASP A 374 -3.85 12.66 -22.54
N LEU A 375 -2.85 12.55 -21.66
CA LEU A 375 -1.47 12.94 -21.95
C LEU A 375 -0.79 12.01 -22.97
N SER A 376 -1.38 10.85 -23.28
CA SER A 376 -0.84 9.92 -24.29
C SER A 376 -1.16 10.33 -25.74
N LYS A 377 -2.10 11.29 -25.93
CA LYS A 377 -2.52 11.73 -27.27
C LYS A 377 -1.47 12.63 -27.92
N PRO A 378 -1.08 12.38 -29.17
CA PRO A 378 -0.09 13.21 -29.88
C PRO A 378 -0.48 14.69 -30.02
N SER A 379 -1.78 15.02 -29.92
CA SER A 379 -2.28 16.39 -29.95
C SER A 379 -2.05 17.18 -28.65
N VAL A 380 -1.70 16.50 -27.55
CA VAL A 380 -1.43 17.12 -26.25
C VAL A 380 0.06 17.39 -26.12
N GLN A 381 0.41 18.67 -25.95
CA GLN A 381 1.82 19.11 -25.81
C GLN A 381 2.17 19.41 -24.36
N ASP A 382 1.63 18.63 -23.42
CA ASP A 382 1.94 18.78 -21.99
C ASP A 382 2.41 17.45 -21.41
N GLU A 383 3.23 17.51 -20.39
CA GLU A 383 3.82 16.33 -19.75
C GLU A 383 3.88 16.52 -18.25
N ILE A 384 3.91 15.42 -17.51
CA ILE A 384 4.14 15.45 -16.07
C ILE A 384 5.59 15.84 -15.78
N GLU A 385 5.75 16.90 -15.00
CA GLU A 385 7.06 17.32 -14.48
C GLU A 385 7.46 16.45 -13.27
N HIS A 386 6.56 16.32 -12.28
CA HIS A 386 6.73 15.47 -11.09
C HIS A 386 5.41 15.34 -10.31
N ALA A 387 5.33 14.34 -9.43
CA ALA A 387 4.26 14.24 -8.45
C ALA A 387 4.45 15.29 -7.34
N VAL A 388 3.35 15.84 -6.84
CA VAL A 388 3.35 16.85 -5.78
C VAL A 388 2.47 16.42 -4.61
N ASP A 389 2.82 16.90 -3.43
CA ASP A 389 2.03 16.69 -2.22
C ASP A 389 0.83 17.65 -2.21
N ALA A 390 -0.39 17.12 -2.19
CA ALA A 390 -1.63 17.88 -2.25
C ALA A 390 -1.80 18.87 -1.09
N ASP A 391 -1.28 18.56 0.10
CA ASP A 391 -1.39 19.44 1.26
C ASP A 391 -0.53 20.69 1.15
N LYS A 392 0.61 20.60 0.47
CA LYS A 392 1.42 21.79 0.19
C LYS A 392 0.68 22.82 -0.66
N TRP A 393 -0.40 22.37 -1.32
CA TRP A 393 -1.25 23.18 -2.18
C TRP A 393 -2.63 23.43 -1.59
N ASN A 394 -2.95 22.91 -0.39
CA ASN A 394 -4.29 22.96 0.22
C ASN A 394 -5.39 22.39 -0.69
N ILE A 395 -5.10 21.33 -1.44
CA ILE A 395 -6.02 20.68 -2.37
C ILE A 395 -6.58 19.41 -1.72
N ARG A 396 -7.92 19.31 -1.66
CA ARG A 396 -8.62 18.09 -1.23
C ARG A 396 -8.86 17.21 -2.46
N LEU A 397 -8.08 16.13 -2.59
CA LEU A 397 -8.16 15.23 -3.74
C LEU A 397 -9.51 14.54 -3.87
N ASN A 398 -10.17 14.24 -2.75
CA ASN A 398 -11.49 13.59 -2.73
C ASN A 398 -12.55 14.36 -3.52
N ASP A 399 -12.46 15.69 -3.60
CA ASP A 399 -13.40 16.55 -4.33
C ASP A 399 -13.29 16.36 -5.86
N PHE A 400 -12.25 15.66 -6.34
CA PHE A 400 -11.93 15.53 -7.77
C PHE A 400 -11.86 14.08 -8.27
N LEU A 401 -11.99 13.08 -7.39
CA LEU A 401 -11.88 11.65 -7.73
C LEU A 401 -13.23 10.96 -7.97
N GLY A 402 -14.33 11.58 -7.58
CA GLY A 402 -15.69 11.07 -7.74
C GLY A 402 -16.37 11.55 -9.01
#